data_762816ba4b8188940c472429d1b8f7f4
#
_entry.id   762816ba4b8188940c472429d1b8f7f4
#
_cell.length_a   1.000
_cell.length_b   1.000
_cell.length_c   1.000
_cell.angle_alpha   90.00
_cell.angle_beta   90.00
_cell.angle_gamma   90.00
#
_symmetry.space_group_name_H-M   'P 1'
#
loop_
_entity.id
_entity.type
_entity.pdbx_description
1 polymer ?
#
loop_
_entity_poly.entity_id
_entity_poly.type
_entity_poly.pdbx_seq_one_letter_code
_entity_poly.pdbx_strand_id
1 'polypeptide(L)'
;MSGGQRQSVAITRALLGEARLVVLDEPTASLGVVQTEQVLALVRRLRDRGLGVVLVSHNLADVFAVADRITVLRLGRNAGTFPADAARRSEVVAAITGVSGDLTPAAAREIRG
;
A
#
# COMPACT_ATOMS: atom_id res chain seq x y z
N MET A 1 -2.09 15.84 19.21
CA MET A 1 -1.88 14.40 18.95
C MET A 1 -1.13 14.23 17.64
N SER A 2 -0.14 13.36 17.63
CA SER A 2 0.61 13.10 16.39
C SER A 2 -0.24 12.29 15.41
N GLY A 3 0.15 12.29 14.13
CA GLY A 3 -0.54 11.48 13.11
C GLY A 3 -0.55 10.00 13.46
N GLY A 4 0.56 9.49 14.00
CA GLY A 4 0.65 8.10 14.41
C GLY A 4 -0.30 7.72 15.52
N GLN A 5 -0.48 8.61 16.49
CA GLN A 5 -1.42 8.38 17.57
C GLN A 5 -2.86 8.33 17.07
N ARG A 6 -3.22 9.20 16.13
CA ARG A 6 -4.56 9.19 15.54
C ARG A 6 -4.82 7.89 14.77
N GLN A 7 -3.84 7.41 14.02
CA GLN A 7 -3.98 6.15 13.28
C GLN A 7 -4.13 4.97 14.23
N SER A 8 -3.38 4.95 15.33
CA SER A 8 -3.48 3.88 16.30
C SER A 8 -4.88 3.81 16.91
N VAL A 9 -5.50 4.96 17.19
CA VAL A 9 -6.86 4.99 17.71
C VAL A 9 -7.86 4.46 16.68
N ALA A 10 -7.70 4.85 15.40
CA ALA A 10 -8.60 4.39 14.35
C ALA A 10 -8.50 2.87 14.16
N ILE A 11 -7.29 2.31 14.19
CA ILE A 11 -7.07 0.87 14.06
C ILE A 11 -7.70 0.13 15.25
N THR A 12 -7.54 0.67 16.46
CA THR A 12 -8.13 0.06 17.64
C THR A 12 -9.66 0.00 17.53
N ARG A 13 -10.27 1.07 17.04
CA ARG A 13 -11.73 1.08 16.82
C ARG A 13 -12.15 0.02 15.82
N ALA A 14 -11.38 -0.16 14.74
CA ALA A 14 -11.68 -1.17 13.75
C ALA A 14 -11.63 -2.58 14.33
N LEU A 15 -10.70 -2.82 15.27
CA LEU A 15 -10.60 -4.12 15.94
C LEU A 15 -11.78 -4.39 16.89
N LEU A 16 -12.30 -3.34 17.51
CA LEU A 16 -13.40 -3.46 18.47
C LEU A 16 -14.78 -3.40 17.82
N GLY A 17 -14.86 -2.84 16.62
CA GLY A 17 -16.12 -2.66 15.93
C GLY A 17 -16.42 -3.82 14.97
N GLU A 18 -17.49 -3.64 14.21
CA GLU A 18 -17.91 -4.59 13.20
C GLU A 18 -17.49 -4.15 11.80
N ALA A 19 -16.49 -3.28 11.71
CA ALA A 19 -15.99 -2.80 10.44
C ALA A 19 -15.45 -3.98 9.61
N ARG A 20 -15.82 -4.01 8.32
CA ARG A 20 -15.34 -5.04 7.39
C ARG A 20 -14.26 -4.49 6.45
N LEU A 21 -14.14 -3.19 6.39
CA LEU A 21 -13.18 -2.50 5.56
C LEU A 21 -12.57 -1.35 6.36
N VAL A 22 -11.27 -1.27 6.34
CA VAL A 22 -10.53 -0.19 6.99
C VAL A 22 -9.69 0.51 5.92
N VAL A 23 -9.77 1.82 5.87
CA VAL A 23 -8.95 2.64 4.97
C VAL A 23 -7.96 3.44 5.82
N LEU A 24 -6.69 3.28 5.53
CA LEU A 24 -5.61 3.98 6.22
C LEU A 24 -4.87 4.85 5.21
N ASP A 25 -4.84 6.15 5.46
CA ASP A 25 -4.21 7.12 4.56
C ASP A 25 -2.90 7.57 5.20
N GLU A 26 -1.79 7.18 4.59
CA GLU A 26 -0.43 7.53 5.02
C GLU A 26 -0.19 7.23 6.50
N PRO A 27 -0.52 6.01 6.98
CA PRO A 27 -0.50 5.75 8.42
C PRO A 27 0.90 5.74 9.03
N THR A 28 1.95 5.62 8.22
CA THR A 28 3.33 5.59 8.71
C THR A 28 4.09 6.88 8.42
N ALA A 29 3.44 7.87 7.82
CA ALA A 29 4.08 9.14 7.49
C ALA A 29 4.56 9.83 8.77
N SER A 30 5.80 10.32 8.73
CA SER A 30 6.43 11.03 9.85
C SER A 30 6.66 10.19 11.09
N LEU A 31 6.59 8.87 10.99
CA LEU A 31 6.89 7.98 12.11
C LEU A 31 8.33 7.48 12.05
N GLY A 32 8.90 7.19 13.21
CA GLY A 32 10.19 6.51 13.31
C GLY A 32 10.06 5.02 12.98
N VAL A 33 11.20 4.34 12.94
CA VAL A 33 11.26 2.93 12.56
C VAL A 33 10.40 2.04 13.47
N VAL A 34 10.50 2.25 14.78
CA VAL A 34 9.77 1.42 15.74
C VAL A 34 8.26 1.63 15.61
N GLN A 35 7.82 2.88 15.53
CA GLN A 35 6.40 3.18 15.39
C GLN A 35 5.85 2.66 14.06
N THR A 36 6.61 2.78 12.99
CA THR A 36 6.22 2.25 11.69
C THR A 36 5.99 0.75 11.76
N GLU A 37 6.91 0.00 12.38
CA GLU A 37 6.74 -1.44 12.54
C GLU A 37 5.52 -1.80 13.37
N GLN A 38 5.21 -1.01 14.38
CA GLN A 38 4.00 -1.22 15.18
C GLN A 38 2.74 -1.05 14.36
N VAL A 39 2.69 -0.01 13.51
CA VAL A 39 1.54 0.22 12.62
C VAL A 39 1.40 -0.92 11.61
N LEU A 40 2.51 -1.34 11.00
CA LEU A 40 2.48 -2.42 10.03
C LEU A 40 2.03 -3.74 10.67
N ALA A 41 2.46 -3.99 11.90
CA ALA A 41 2.00 -5.17 12.64
C ALA A 41 0.49 -5.14 12.89
N LEU A 42 -0.04 -3.97 13.19
CA LEU A 42 -1.49 -3.80 13.37
C LEU A 42 -2.24 -4.03 12.06
N VAL A 43 -1.70 -3.55 10.94
CA VAL A 43 -2.30 -3.77 9.61
C VAL A 43 -2.38 -5.27 9.33
N ARG A 44 -1.30 -6.01 9.60
CA ARG A 44 -1.29 -7.47 9.41
C ARG A 44 -2.33 -8.15 10.29
N ARG A 45 -2.50 -7.68 11.50
CA ARG A 45 -3.50 -8.21 12.43
C ARG A 45 -4.92 -8.00 11.93
N LEU A 46 -5.20 -6.82 11.39
CA LEU A 46 -6.51 -6.54 10.79
C LEU A 46 -6.79 -7.50 9.63
N ARG A 47 -5.80 -7.68 8.77
CA ARG A 47 -5.91 -8.61 7.64
C ARG A 47 -6.17 -10.04 8.12
N ASP A 48 -5.42 -10.48 9.12
CA ASP A 48 -5.53 -11.84 9.64
C ASP A 48 -6.89 -12.09 10.31
N ARG A 49 -7.57 -11.03 10.74
CA ARG A 49 -8.93 -11.13 11.26
C ARG A 49 -9.99 -11.14 10.17
N GLY A 50 -9.60 -11.14 8.92
CA GLY A 50 -10.53 -11.17 7.80
C GLY A 50 -11.05 -9.81 7.38
N LEU A 51 -10.48 -8.72 7.89
CA LEU A 51 -10.86 -7.37 7.47
C LEU A 51 -10.20 -7.02 6.15
N GLY A 52 -10.93 -6.32 5.30
CA GLY A 52 -10.34 -5.69 4.13
C GLY A 52 -9.58 -4.45 4.58
N VAL A 53 -8.34 -4.30 4.14
CA VAL A 53 -7.55 -3.13 4.47
C VAL A 53 -7.08 -2.46 3.19
N VAL A 54 -7.37 -1.18 3.04
CA VAL A 54 -6.84 -0.34 1.98
C VAL A 54 -5.80 0.59 2.60
N LEU A 55 -4.57 0.46 2.15
CA LEU A 55 -3.47 1.27 2.64
C LEU A 55 -3.06 2.23 1.54
N VAL A 56 -3.17 3.53 1.80
CA VAL A 56 -2.70 4.56 0.90
C VAL A 56 -1.35 5.05 1.41
N SER A 57 -0.31 4.87 0.62
CA SER A 57 1.04 5.26 1.01
C SER A 57 1.91 5.45 -0.22
N HIS A 58 2.90 6.33 -0.12
CA HIS A 58 3.94 6.43 -1.13
C HIS A 58 5.28 5.89 -0.63
N ASN A 59 5.28 5.21 0.51
CA ASN A 59 6.45 4.48 0.98
C ASN A 59 6.35 3.03 0.51
N LEU A 60 7.09 2.70 -0.55
CA LEU A 60 7.01 1.37 -1.15
C LEU A 60 7.48 0.26 -0.22
N ALA A 61 8.47 0.53 0.63
CA ALA A 61 8.96 -0.50 1.56
C ALA A 61 7.83 -0.94 2.50
N ASP A 62 7.05 0.01 3.02
CA ASP A 62 5.92 -0.30 3.90
C ASP A 62 4.82 -1.04 3.14
N VAL A 63 4.52 -0.59 1.93
CA VAL A 63 3.49 -1.22 1.11
C VAL A 63 3.84 -2.68 0.82
N PHE A 64 5.07 -2.94 0.36
CA PHE A 64 5.50 -4.30 0.07
C PHE A 64 5.54 -5.18 1.31
N ALA A 65 5.71 -4.58 2.48
CA ALA A 65 5.76 -5.35 3.74
C ALA A 65 4.40 -5.94 4.12
N VAL A 66 3.29 -5.32 3.75
CA VAL A 66 1.97 -5.71 4.26
C VAL A 66 0.94 -5.98 3.18
N ALA A 67 1.08 -5.44 1.98
CA ALA A 67 0.05 -5.55 0.95
C ALA A 67 0.07 -6.90 0.26
N ASP A 68 -1.10 -7.36 -0.16
CA ASP A 68 -1.23 -8.53 -1.02
C ASP A 68 -1.24 -8.10 -2.49
N ARG A 69 -1.75 -6.90 -2.75
CA ARG A 69 -1.88 -6.36 -4.10
C ARG A 69 -1.65 -4.85 -4.05
N ILE A 70 -1.03 -4.32 -5.08
CA ILE A 70 -0.71 -2.91 -5.18
C ILE A 70 -1.36 -2.33 -6.41
N THR A 71 -2.15 -1.28 -6.23
CA THR A 71 -2.70 -0.51 -7.34
C THR A 71 -2.01 0.84 -7.36
N VAL A 72 -1.45 1.19 -8.51
CA VAL A 72 -0.77 2.46 -8.69
C VAL A 72 -1.73 3.46 -9.31
N LEU A 73 -1.86 4.62 -8.68
CA LEU A 73 -2.62 5.75 -9.21
C LEU A 73 -1.64 6.82 -9.67
N ARG A 74 -1.82 7.29 -10.87
CA ARG A 74 -0.97 8.33 -11.44
C ARG A 74 -1.84 9.29 -12.23
N LEU A 75 -1.74 10.58 -11.89
CA LEU A 75 -2.50 11.63 -12.57
C LEU A 75 -4.00 11.35 -12.55
N GLY A 76 -4.52 10.84 -11.42
CA GLY A 76 -5.92 10.56 -11.25
C GLY A 76 -6.42 9.31 -11.96
N ARG A 77 -5.52 8.48 -12.47
CA ARG A 77 -5.89 7.26 -13.20
C ARG A 77 -5.18 6.05 -12.64
N ASN A 78 -5.79 4.89 -12.83
CA ASN A 78 -5.17 3.62 -12.48
C ASN A 78 -4.06 3.33 -13.50
N ALA A 79 -2.82 3.32 -13.02
CA ALA A 79 -1.64 3.06 -13.84
C ALA A 79 -1.21 1.59 -13.82
N GLY A 80 -1.90 0.75 -13.05
CA GLY A 80 -1.65 -0.68 -13.01
C GLY A 80 -1.96 -1.27 -11.66
N THR A 81 -2.24 -2.58 -11.66
CA THR A 81 -2.44 -3.36 -10.44
C THR A 81 -1.50 -4.55 -10.51
N PHE A 82 -0.76 -4.77 -9.44
CA PHE A 82 0.30 -5.77 -9.38
C PHE A 82 0.19 -6.60 -8.11
N PRO A 83 0.56 -7.89 -8.15
CA PRO A 83 0.80 -8.61 -6.90
C PRO A 83 1.93 -7.93 -6.12
N ALA A 84 1.83 -7.91 -4.80
CA ALA A 84 2.87 -7.32 -3.94
C ALA A 84 4.02 -8.31 -3.78
N ASP A 85 4.75 -8.52 -4.83
CA ASP A 85 5.87 -9.46 -4.93
C ASP A 85 7.13 -8.67 -5.22
N ALA A 86 8.20 -8.96 -4.51
CA ALA A 86 9.49 -8.28 -4.70
C ALA A 86 9.97 -8.36 -6.16
N ALA A 87 9.63 -9.44 -6.86
CA ALA A 87 9.98 -9.59 -8.28
C ALA A 87 9.26 -8.57 -9.17
N ARG A 88 8.17 -7.99 -8.69
CA ARG A 88 7.39 -6.99 -9.44
C ARG A 88 7.73 -5.56 -9.05
N ARG A 89 8.69 -5.36 -8.18
CA ARG A 89 9.01 -4.03 -7.66
C ARG A 89 9.35 -3.04 -8.77
N SER A 90 10.15 -3.46 -9.75
CA SER A 90 10.52 -2.58 -10.86
C SER A 90 9.32 -2.18 -11.71
N GLU A 91 8.36 -3.08 -11.89
CA GLU A 91 7.13 -2.78 -12.62
C GLU A 91 6.29 -1.74 -11.87
N VAL A 92 6.21 -1.87 -10.56
CA VAL A 92 5.47 -0.91 -9.73
C VAL A 92 6.12 0.46 -9.79
N VAL A 93 7.45 0.52 -9.64
CA VAL A 93 8.17 1.79 -9.72
C VAL A 93 7.99 2.44 -11.10
N ALA A 94 8.06 1.66 -12.16
CA ALA A 94 7.85 2.16 -13.51
C ALA A 94 6.44 2.73 -13.68
N ALA A 95 5.43 2.08 -13.12
CA ALA A 95 4.06 2.56 -13.17
C ALA A 95 3.90 3.89 -12.41
N ILE A 96 4.56 4.01 -11.26
CA ILE A 96 4.54 5.24 -10.46
C ILE A 96 5.15 6.41 -11.23
N THR A 97 6.28 6.17 -11.88
CA THR A 97 7.00 7.23 -12.59
C THR A 97 6.49 7.47 -14.00
N GLY A 98 5.75 6.53 -14.56
CA GLY A 98 5.30 6.60 -15.94
C GLY A 98 6.38 6.24 -16.96
N VAL A 99 7.56 5.85 -16.52
CA VAL A 99 8.69 5.58 -17.40
C VAL A 99 8.42 4.41 -18.32
N SER A 100 7.82 3.35 -17.80
CA SER A 100 7.52 2.15 -18.56
C SER A 100 6.64 2.45 -19.78
N GLY A 101 5.59 3.26 -19.59
CA GLY A 101 4.69 3.61 -20.67
C GLY A 101 5.36 4.45 -21.74
N ASP A 102 6.27 5.33 -21.32
CA ASP A 102 6.95 6.24 -22.23
C ASP A 102 8.07 5.53 -23.01
N LEU A 103 8.81 4.69 -22.33
CA LEU A 103 10.00 4.08 -22.89
C LEU A 103 9.71 2.82 -23.69
N THR A 104 8.71 2.07 -23.32
CA THR A 104 8.52 0.74 -23.88
C THR A 104 7.06 0.43 -24.21
N PRO A 105 6.37 1.27 -24.97
CA PRO A 105 4.99 0.92 -25.29
C PRO A 105 4.87 -0.41 -26.03
N ALA A 106 5.74 -0.65 -27.00
CA ALA A 106 5.75 -1.92 -27.74
C ALA A 106 6.24 -3.05 -26.85
N ALA A 107 7.35 -2.84 -26.17
CA ALA A 107 7.91 -3.86 -25.29
C ALA A 107 6.96 -4.20 -24.14
N ALA A 108 6.28 -3.20 -23.60
CA ALA A 108 5.31 -3.44 -22.56
C ALA A 108 4.17 -4.33 -23.02
N ARG A 109 3.70 -4.14 -24.24
CA ARG A 109 2.68 -5.01 -24.81
C ARG A 109 3.18 -6.44 -24.99
N GLU A 110 4.41 -6.58 -25.46
CA GLU A 110 5.01 -7.89 -25.68
C GLU A 110 5.24 -8.64 -24.38
N ILE A 111 5.69 -7.94 -23.36
CA ILE A 111 5.94 -8.55 -22.06
C ILE A 111 4.64 -9.07 -21.44
N ARG A 112 3.57 -8.34 -21.64
CA ARG A 112 2.29 -8.80 -21.16
C ARG A 112 1.73 -9.98 -21.94
N GLY A 113 2.30 -10.23 -23.05
CA GLY A 113 1.88 -11.33 -23.90
C GLY A 113 0.65 -11.01 -24.62
#